data_1b505156e40135906d32538027120bdf
#
_entry.id   1b505156e40135906d32538027120bdf
#
_cell.length_a   1.000
_cell.length_b   1.000
_cell.length_c   1.000
_cell.angle_alpha   90.00
_cell.angle_beta   90.00
_cell.angle_gamma   90.00
#
_symmetry.space_group_name_H-M   'P 1'
#
loop_
_entity.id
_entity.type
_entity.pdbx_description
1 polymer ?
#
loop_
_entity_poly.entity_id
_entity_poly.type
_entity_poly.pdbx_seq_one_letter_code
_entity_poly.pdbx_strand_id
1 'polypeptide(L)'
;MPAQGGQRISIPVPLSTNRKGTTVHATTASSASTARSGAHRLRWRVVDIVVASVIGVAVGVIFWAWGVVWGPISAPIEALLPGLQAGLAAIWLTAGVLGGLIIRKPGAAIFTELVAATVSALIGTQWGILTLEAGLVQGLGAEIVFAIFLYRNWRLPVALLAGAAAGLAMAVNDLIIWYAGAAPTFAIVYTVSAVVGGALIAGGLSWLAMRGLARAGALDRFAAGRELRAV
;
A
#
# COMPACT_ATOMS: atom_id res chain seq x y z
N MET A 1 74.39 27.48 -12.36
CA MET A 1 73.56 28.70 -12.52
C MET A 1 72.26 28.47 -11.76
N PRO A 2 71.91 29.29 -10.74
CA PRO A 2 70.91 29.03 -9.75
C PRO A 2 69.52 29.55 -10.18
N ALA A 3 68.51 28.78 -9.76
CA ALA A 3 67.11 29.10 -9.87
C ALA A 3 66.73 30.20 -8.88
N GLN A 4 65.98 31.20 -9.35
CA GLN A 4 65.46 32.26 -8.53
C GLN A 4 64.21 31.90 -7.81
N GLY A 5 64.19 32.06 -6.49
CA GLY A 5 63.02 31.91 -5.63
C GLY A 5 62.03 33.05 -5.76
N GLY A 6 60.78 32.73 -6.02
CA GLY A 6 59.67 33.67 -5.97
C GLY A 6 59.17 33.86 -4.53
N GLN A 7 59.41 34.99 -3.95
CA GLN A 7 58.83 35.43 -2.67
C GLN A 7 57.34 35.73 -2.84
N ARG A 8 56.50 35.01 -2.07
CA ARG A 8 55.09 35.39 -1.90
C ARG A 8 54.97 36.53 -0.89
N ILE A 9 54.53 37.65 -1.32
CA ILE A 9 54.19 38.78 -0.46
C ILE A 9 52.82 38.51 0.17
N SER A 10 52.83 38.33 1.50
CA SER A 10 51.59 38.21 2.29
C SER A 10 51.07 39.62 2.59
N ILE A 11 49.92 39.97 2.03
CA ILE A 11 49.22 41.21 2.34
C ILE A 11 48.37 40.95 3.58
N PRO A 12 48.50 41.72 4.68
CA PRO A 12 47.61 41.55 5.84
C PRO A 12 46.23 42.13 5.54
N VAL A 13 45.21 41.29 5.71
CA VAL A 13 43.82 41.72 5.64
C VAL A 13 43.47 42.43 6.95
N PRO A 14 42.93 43.66 6.91
CA PRO A 14 42.55 44.38 8.12
C PRO A 14 41.33 43.71 8.78
N LEU A 15 41.44 43.43 10.09
CA LEU A 15 40.33 43.00 10.95
C LEU A 15 39.28 44.12 11.03
N SER A 16 38.17 43.92 10.34
CA SER A 16 36.98 44.75 10.50
C SER A 16 36.31 44.40 11.83
N THR A 17 36.44 45.23 12.81
CA THR A 17 35.61 45.26 14.01
C THR A 17 34.20 45.65 13.62
N ASN A 18 33.26 44.72 13.55
CA ASN A 18 31.85 45.04 13.39
C ASN A 18 31.10 44.91 14.70
N ARG A 19 30.47 45.99 15.02
CA ARG A 19 29.58 46.36 16.09
C ARG A 19 28.41 45.36 16.21
N LYS A 20 27.98 45.20 17.45
CA LYS A 20 26.70 44.62 17.94
C LYS A 20 25.59 44.60 16.87
N GLY A 21 25.13 43.41 16.51
CA GLY A 21 23.92 43.19 15.73
C GLY A 21 23.37 41.82 16.04
N THR A 22 22.33 41.78 16.81
CA THR A 22 21.29 40.78 17.09
C THR A 22 21.36 39.53 16.21
N THR A 23 21.71 38.40 16.81
CA THR A 23 21.49 37.06 16.27
C THR A 23 19.98 36.73 16.31
N VAL A 24 19.28 37.00 15.23
CA VAL A 24 17.96 36.42 14.97
C VAL A 24 18.04 35.76 13.61
N HIS A 25 17.53 34.53 13.51
CA HIS A 25 17.33 33.74 12.30
C HIS A 25 18.32 32.62 11.96
N ALA A 26 18.12 31.51 12.66
CA ALA A 26 18.47 30.21 12.06
C ALA A 26 17.36 29.14 12.22
N THR A 27 16.20 29.47 12.81
CA THR A 27 15.20 28.46 13.19
C THR A 27 14.10 28.23 12.13
N THR A 28 13.89 29.16 11.20
CA THR A 28 12.80 29.06 10.22
C THR A 28 13.16 28.31 8.93
N ALA A 29 14.44 28.26 8.55
CA ALA A 29 14.85 27.61 7.31
C ALA A 29 14.87 26.07 7.39
N SER A 30 15.10 25.51 8.58
CA SER A 30 15.18 24.06 8.77
C SER A 30 13.81 23.36 8.68
N SER A 31 12.75 24.01 9.19
CA SER A 31 11.39 23.44 9.17
C SER A 31 10.77 23.44 7.77
N ALA A 32 11.05 24.42 6.94
CA ALA A 32 10.56 24.50 5.57
C ALA A 32 11.22 23.49 4.62
N SER A 33 12.49 23.15 4.87
CA SER A 33 13.24 22.17 4.08
C SER A 33 12.74 20.75 4.33
N THR A 34 12.43 20.39 5.59
CA THR A 34 11.90 19.07 5.95
C THR A 34 10.47 18.84 5.43
N ALA A 35 9.63 19.88 5.43
CA ALA A 35 8.27 19.79 4.90
C ALA A 35 8.26 19.60 3.38
N ARG A 36 9.13 20.29 2.64
CA ARG A 36 9.28 20.12 1.18
C ARG A 36 9.81 18.74 0.79
N SER A 37 10.74 18.18 1.56
CA SER A 37 11.27 16.84 1.35
C SER A 37 10.19 15.76 1.53
N GLY A 38 9.29 15.91 2.52
CA GLY A 38 8.19 15.00 2.76
C GLY A 38 7.14 14.99 1.64
N ALA A 39 6.75 16.18 1.16
CA ALA A 39 5.75 16.33 0.10
C ALA A 39 6.21 15.71 -1.24
N HIS A 40 7.50 15.81 -1.57
CA HIS A 40 8.05 15.22 -2.79
C HIS A 40 8.01 13.68 -2.76
N ARG A 41 8.10 13.05 -1.61
CA ARG A 41 8.09 11.59 -1.45
C ARG A 41 6.73 10.96 -1.73
N LEU A 42 5.62 11.68 -1.53
CA LEU A 42 4.26 11.19 -1.72
C LEU A 42 3.68 11.47 -3.12
N ARG A 43 4.38 12.21 -3.98
CA ARG A 43 3.93 12.46 -5.37
C ARG A 43 4.07 11.21 -6.22
N TRP A 44 3.04 10.91 -6.99
CA TRP A 44 3.04 9.85 -7.98
C TRP A 44 4.01 10.15 -9.12
N ARG A 45 4.71 9.14 -9.57
CA ARG A 45 5.52 9.14 -10.78
C ARG A 45 4.89 8.22 -11.80
N VAL A 46 5.18 8.41 -13.09
CA VAL A 46 4.68 7.53 -14.15
C VAL A 46 5.02 6.06 -13.86
N VAL A 47 6.21 5.79 -13.38
CA VAL A 47 6.62 4.41 -13.01
C VAL A 47 5.75 3.81 -11.90
N ASP A 48 5.25 4.61 -10.97
CA ASP A 48 4.38 4.12 -9.89
C ASP A 48 3.02 3.69 -10.47
N ILE A 49 2.47 4.49 -11.41
CA ILE A 49 1.21 4.17 -12.10
C ILE A 49 1.37 2.89 -12.93
N VAL A 50 2.43 2.80 -13.73
CA VAL A 50 2.69 1.62 -14.58
C VAL A 50 2.81 0.35 -13.74
N VAL A 51 3.59 0.39 -12.66
CA VAL A 51 3.80 -0.79 -11.82
C VAL A 51 2.53 -1.15 -11.04
N ALA A 52 1.80 -0.17 -10.50
CA ALA A 52 0.51 -0.43 -9.86
C ALA A 52 -0.48 -1.06 -10.84
N SER A 53 -0.53 -0.57 -12.09
CA SER A 53 -1.39 -1.16 -13.14
C SER A 53 -0.96 -2.58 -13.50
N VAL A 54 0.33 -2.87 -13.63
CA VAL A 54 0.83 -4.23 -13.90
C VAL A 54 0.47 -5.19 -12.77
N ILE A 55 0.63 -4.77 -11.52
CA ILE A 55 0.22 -5.56 -10.36
C ILE A 55 -1.29 -5.78 -10.40
N GLY A 56 -2.08 -4.72 -10.61
CA GLY A 56 -3.53 -4.80 -10.70
C GLY A 56 -4.00 -5.75 -11.79
N VAL A 57 -3.41 -5.68 -12.99
CA VAL A 57 -3.73 -6.60 -14.10
C VAL A 57 -3.40 -8.04 -13.73
N ALA A 58 -2.21 -8.31 -13.23
CA ALA A 58 -1.80 -9.66 -12.86
C ALA A 58 -2.69 -10.26 -11.77
N VAL A 59 -2.98 -9.49 -10.72
CA VAL A 59 -3.84 -9.94 -9.63
C VAL A 59 -5.32 -10.01 -10.07
N GLY A 60 -5.75 -9.13 -10.98
CA GLY A 60 -7.11 -9.15 -11.54
C GLY A 60 -7.43 -10.45 -12.30
N VAL A 61 -6.44 -11.01 -13.00
CA VAL A 61 -6.56 -12.34 -13.61
C VAL A 61 -6.72 -13.43 -12.53
N ILE A 62 -5.98 -13.30 -11.42
CA ILE A 62 -6.12 -14.19 -10.27
C ILE A 62 -7.52 -14.06 -9.65
N PHE A 63 -8.04 -12.84 -9.50
CA PHE A 63 -9.39 -12.58 -9.02
C PHE A 63 -10.46 -13.26 -9.86
N TRP A 64 -10.36 -13.12 -11.18
CA TRP A 64 -11.24 -13.81 -12.12
C TRP A 64 -11.15 -15.34 -11.97
N ALA A 65 -9.94 -15.89 -11.98
CA ALA A 65 -9.73 -17.34 -11.84
C ALA A 65 -10.27 -17.86 -10.50
N TRP A 66 -10.09 -17.10 -9.40
CA TRP A 66 -10.66 -17.42 -8.10
C TRP A 66 -12.18 -17.38 -8.14
N GLY A 67 -12.78 -16.42 -8.87
CA GLY A 67 -14.23 -16.34 -9.10
C GLY A 67 -14.79 -17.57 -9.80
N VAL A 68 -14.06 -18.13 -10.75
CA VAL A 68 -14.49 -19.36 -11.49
C VAL A 68 -14.59 -20.56 -10.54
N VAL A 69 -13.67 -20.69 -9.60
CA VAL A 69 -13.64 -21.85 -8.67
C VAL A 69 -14.36 -21.57 -7.34
N TRP A 70 -14.88 -20.36 -7.17
CA TRP A 70 -15.46 -19.90 -5.91
C TRP A 70 -16.59 -20.79 -5.39
N GLY A 71 -17.60 -21.09 -6.24
CA GLY A 71 -18.75 -21.89 -5.84
C GLY A 71 -18.36 -23.26 -5.27
N PRO A 72 -17.62 -24.09 -6.02
CA PRO A 72 -17.15 -25.39 -5.52
C PRO A 72 -16.32 -25.34 -4.24
N ILE A 73 -15.54 -24.27 -4.01
CA ILE A 73 -14.69 -24.15 -2.84
C ILE A 73 -15.45 -23.59 -1.63
N SER A 74 -16.32 -22.60 -1.84
CA SER A 74 -17.06 -21.95 -0.75
C SER A 74 -18.20 -22.78 -0.19
N ALA A 75 -18.92 -23.53 -1.04
CA ALA A 75 -20.10 -24.28 -0.64
C ALA A 75 -19.86 -25.30 0.50
N PRO A 76 -18.82 -26.14 0.50
CA PRO A 76 -18.56 -27.05 1.62
C PRO A 76 -18.20 -26.31 2.91
N ILE A 77 -17.53 -25.16 2.82
CA ILE A 77 -17.15 -24.35 3.97
C ILE A 77 -18.39 -23.66 4.57
N GLU A 78 -19.26 -23.14 3.72
CA GLU A 78 -20.53 -22.56 4.12
C GLU A 78 -21.46 -23.60 4.77
N ALA A 79 -21.43 -24.83 4.29
CA ALA A 79 -22.18 -25.95 4.89
C ALA A 79 -21.68 -26.34 6.28
N LEU A 80 -20.38 -26.17 6.56
CA LEU A 80 -19.80 -26.40 7.90
C LEU A 80 -20.25 -25.33 8.89
N LEU A 81 -20.10 -24.05 8.49
CA LEU A 81 -20.48 -22.90 9.30
C LEU A 81 -20.81 -21.73 8.36
N PRO A 82 -22.10 -21.36 8.23
CA PRO A 82 -22.52 -20.23 7.41
C PRO A 82 -21.80 -18.94 7.79
N GLY A 83 -21.19 -18.29 6.81
CA GLY A 83 -20.36 -17.10 7.00
C GLY A 83 -18.85 -17.38 7.02
N LEU A 84 -18.40 -18.59 7.25
CA LEU A 84 -16.97 -18.93 7.33
C LEU A 84 -16.25 -18.76 5.98
N GLN A 85 -16.95 -18.92 4.86
CA GLN A 85 -16.44 -18.75 3.51
C GLN A 85 -15.88 -17.34 3.26
N ALA A 86 -16.31 -16.32 4.01
CA ALA A 86 -15.80 -14.95 3.91
C ALA A 86 -14.28 -14.86 4.13
N GLY A 87 -13.73 -15.78 4.93
CA GLY A 87 -12.27 -15.84 5.13
C GLY A 87 -11.49 -16.11 3.84
N LEU A 88 -12.02 -16.94 2.94
CA LEU A 88 -11.43 -17.24 1.64
C LEU A 88 -11.68 -16.14 0.61
N ALA A 89 -12.75 -15.36 0.77
CA ALA A 89 -13.00 -14.19 -0.05
C ALA A 89 -11.89 -13.14 0.07
N ALA A 90 -11.07 -13.20 1.11
CA ALA A 90 -9.93 -12.32 1.32
C ALA A 90 -8.86 -12.37 0.21
N ILE A 91 -8.90 -13.33 -0.69
CA ILE A 91 -8.06 -13.34 -1.90
C ILE A 91 -8.36 -12.11 -2.77
N TRP A 92 -9.63 -11.69 -2.86
CA TRP A 92 -10.04 -10.50 -3.61
C TRP A 92 -9.62 -9.17 -2.99
N LEU A 93 -8.92 -9.17 -1.85
CA LEU A 93 -8.37 -7.98 -1.18
C LEU A 93 -6.88 -7.81 -1.43
N THR A 94 -6.24 -8.77 -2.11
CA THR A 94 -4.76 -8.83 -2.16
C THR A 94 -4.14 -7.76 -3.04
N ALA A 95 -4.82 -7.31 -4.11
CA ALA A 95 -4.29 -6.32 -5.03
C ALA A 95 -4.04 -4.98 -4.35
N GLY A 96 -5.01 -4.49 -3.56
CA GLY A 96 -4.91 -3.21 -2.86
C GLY A 96 -3.82 -3.23 -1.80
N VAL A 97 -3.80 -4.27 -0.97
CA VAL A 97 -2.76 -4.38 0.07
C VAL A 97 -1.36 -4.48 -0.55
N LEU A 98 -1.20 -5.31 -1.59
CA LEU A 98 0.09 -5.46 -2.29
C LEU A 98 0.52 -4.16 -2.97
N GLY A 99 -0.40 -3.50 -3.69
CA GLY A 99 -0.15 -2.22 -4.34
C GLY A 99 0.28 -1.13 -3.35
N GLY A 100 -0.43 -1.02 -2.22
CA GLY A 100 -0.08 -0.11 -1.14
C GLY A 100 1.32 -0.36 -0.58
N LEU A 101 1.66 -1.61 -0.28
CA LEU A 101 2.97 -2.02 0.25
C LEU A 101 4.14 -1.73 -0.71
N ILE A 102 3.93 -1.85 -2.03
CA ILE A 102 4.98 -1.65 -3.04
C ILE A 102 5.12 -0.17 -3.39
N ILE A 103 4.03 0.50 -3.72
CA ILE A 103 4.02 1.89 -4.22
C ILE A 103 4.23 2.89 -3.08
N ARG A 104 3.65 2.65 -1.91
CA ARG A 104 3.82 3.44 -0.68
C ARG A 104 3.43 4.91 -0.84
N LYS A 105 2.34 5.17 -1.55
CA LYS A 105 1.81 6.51 -1.82
C LYS A 105 0.31 6.55 -1.61
N PRO A 106 -0.24 7.73 -1.27
CA PRO A 106 -1.67 7.90 -1.11
C PRO A 106 -2.45 7.45 -2.35
N GLY A 107 -3.50 6.68 -2.14
CA GLY A 107 -4.36 6.15 -3.19
C GLY A 107 -3.83 4.88 -3.88
N ALA A 108 -2.68 4.34 -3.47
CA ALA A 108 -2.07 3.19 -4.15
C ALA A 108 -2.87 1.90 -3.95
N ALA A 109 -3.41 1.67 -2.77
CA ALA A 109 -4.26 0.51 -2.51
C ALA A 109 -5.55 0.59 -3.31
N ILE A 110 -6.24 1.73 -3.28
CA ILE A 110 -7.46 1.96 -4.06
C ILE A 110 -7.23 1.76 -5.55
N PHE A 111 -6.18 2.40 -6.09
CA PHE A 111 -5.89 2.33 -7.53
C PHE A 111 -5.60 0.90 -7.99
N THR A 112 -4.76 0.17 -7.26
CA THR A 112 -4.38 -1.19 -7.65
C THR A 112 -5.55 -2.15 -7.52
N GLU A 113 -6.39 -1.99 -6.49
CA GLU A 113 -7.59 -2.81 -6.30
C GLU A 113 -8.62 -2.55 -7.39
N LEU A 114 -8.87 -1.28 -7.74
CA LEU A 114 -9.78 -0.93 -8.84
C LEU A 114 -9.30 -1.47 -10.19
N VAL A 115 -8.00 -1.43 -10.48
CA VAL A 115 -7.46 -2.02 -11.70
C VAL A 115 -7.70 -3.54 -11.71
N ALA A 116 -7.46 -4.23 -10.59
CA ALA A 116 -7.70 -5.67 -10.50
C ALA A 116 -9.19 -6.01 -10.64
N ALA A 117 -10.07 -5.28 -9.97
CA ALA A 117 -11.51 -5.42 -10.09
C ALA A 117 -11.99 -5.18 -11.54
N THR A 118 -11.46 -4.15 -12.21
CA THR A 118 -11.77 -3.83 -13.61
C THR A 118 -11.36 -4.96 -14.55
N VAL A 119 -10.15 -5.49 -14.39
CA VAL A 119 -9.66 -6.61 -15.20
C VAL A 119 -10.54 -7.85 -14.99
N SER A 120 -10.85 -8.20 -13.75
CA SER A 120 -11.73 -9.32 -13.43
C SER A 120 -13.13 -9.12 -14.05
N ALA A 121 -13.69 -7.91 -13.98
CA ALA A 121 -14.97 -7.59 -14.55
C ALA A 121 -14.97 -7.68 -16.09
N LEU A 122 -13.93 -7.18 -16.76
CA LEU A 122 -13.78 -7.21 -18.22
C LEU A 122 -13.60 -8.63 -18.77
N ILE A 123 -12.93 -9.52 -18.05
CA ILE A 123 -12.80 -10.93 -18.45
C ILE A 123 -14.14 -11.66 -18.30
N GLY A 124 -14.99 -11.24 -17.38
CA GLY A 124 -16.31 -11.82 -17.15
C GLY A 124 -16.43 -12.46 -15.77
N THR A 125 -16.63 -11.63 -14.75
CA THR A 125 -16.97 -12.11 -13.40
C THR A 125 -18.48 -12.31 -13.25
N GLN A 126 -18.89 -13.23 -12.39
CA GLN A 126 -20.30 -13.49 -12.08
C GLN A 126 -21.00 -12.33 -11.33
N TRP A 127 -20.24 -11.40 -10.73
CA TRP A 127 -20.77 -10.25 -10.00
C TRP A 127 -20.94 -8.98 -10.82
N GLY A 128 -20.55 -8.99 -12.11
CA GLY A 128 -20.72 -7.89 -13.04
C GLY A 128 -20.10 -6.57 -12.57
N ILE A 129 -20.84 -5.48 -12.72
CA ILE A 129 -20.37 -4.12 -12.39
C ILE A 129 -20.13 -3.90 -10.88
N LEU A 130 -20.82 -4.64 -10.02
CA LEU A 130 -20.64 -4.54 -8.57
C LEU A 130 -19.22 -4.97 -8.12
N THR A 131 -18.48 -5.69 -8.97
CA THR A 131 -17.07 -5.96 -8.74
C THR A 131 -16.23 -4.68 -8.60
N LEU A 132 -16.56 -3.62 -9.35
CA LEU A 132 -15.84 -2.33 -9.27
C LEU A 132 -16.16 -1.59 -7.97
N GLU A 133 -17.42 -1.61 -7.57
CA GLU A 133 -17.86 -1.04 -6.31
C GLU A 133 -17.17 -1.75 -5.14
N ALA A 134 -17.21 -3.10 -5.12
CA ALA A 134 -16.51 -3.91 -4.12
C ALA A 134 -15.01 -3.58 -4.08
N GLY A 135 -14.34 -3.50 -5.24
CA GLY A 135 -12.92 -3.13 -5.32
C GLY A 135 -12.62 -1.75 -4.74
N LEU A 136 -13.52 -0.77 -4.96
CA LEU A 136 -13.37 0.55 -4.36
C LEU A 136 -13.44 0.48 -2.83
N VAL A 137 -14.45 -0.18 -2.29
CA VAL A 137 -14.68 -0.31 -0.83
C VAL A 137 -13.53 -1.07 -0.16
N GLN A 138 -13.09 -2.16 -0.76
CA GLN A 138 -12.00 -2.99 -0.27
C GLN A 138 -10.66 -2.25 -0.30
N GLY A 139 -10.37 -1.57 -1.42
CA GLY A 139 -9.19 -0.72 -1.57
C GLY A 139 -9.16 0.43 -0.57
N LEU A 140 -10.32 1.07 -0.30
CA LEU A 140 -10.46 2.11 0.73
C LEU A 140 -10.15 1.57 2.12
N GLY A 141 -10.63 0.36 2.47
CA GLY A 141 -10.33 -0.27 3.75
C GLY A 141 -8.82 -0.39 4.01
N ALA A 142 -8.07 -0.89 3.04
CA ALA A 142 -6.61 -0.98 3.14
C ALA A 142 -5.94 0.41 3.17
N GLU A 143 -6.40 1.33 2.32
CA GLU A 143 -5.85 2.69 2.20
C GLU A 143 -5.96 3.49 3.50
N ILE A 144 -7.08 3.38 4.21
CA ILE A 144 -7.30 4.05 5.50
C ILE A 144 -6.21 3.66 6.50
N VAL A 145 -5.85 2.39 6.57
CA VAL A 145 -4.78 1.94 7.48
C VAL A 145 -3.44 2.56 7.07
N PHE A 146 -3.07 2.52 5.80
CA PHE A 146 -1.82 3.15 5.35
C PHE A 146 -1.81 4.66 5.61
N ALA A 147 -2.96 5.33 5.49
CA ALA A 147 -3.12 6.76 5.80
C ALA A 147 -2.96 7.04 7.29
N ILE A 148 -3.56 6.23 8.19
CA ILE A 148 -3.40 6.34 9.65
C ILE A 148 -1.91 6.26 10.04
N PHE A 149 -1.15 5.38 9.40
CA PHE A 149 0.30 5.28 9.59
C PHE A 149 1.09 6.30 8.76
N LEU A 150 0.43 7.30 8.15
CA LEU A 150 1.02 8.40 7.38
C LEU A 150 1.95 7.92 6.26
N TYR A 151 1.71 6.73 5.71
CA TYR A 151 2.54 6.11 4.68
C TYR A 151 4.03 5.98 5.07
N ARG A 152 4.29 5.73 6.37
CA ARG A 152 5.65 5.66 6.91
C ARG A 152 6.02 4.29 7.48
N ASN A 153 5.05 3.45 7.77
CA ASN A 153 5.28 2.13 8.37
C ASN A 153 4.77 1.02 7.45
N TRP A 154 5.67 0.13 7.04
CA TRP A 154 5.42 -0.93 6.05
C TRP A 154 5.78 -2.32 6.60
N ARG A 155 5.77 -2.45 7.93
CA ARG A 155 6.07 -3.70 8.63
C ARG A 155 4.89 -4.65 8.56
N LEU A 156 5.14 -5.93 8.82
CA LEU A 156 4.10 -6.97 8.83
C LEU A 156 2.85 -6.60 9.64
N PRO A 157 2.92 -6.05 10.86
CA PRO A 157 1.71 -5.70 11.59
C PRO A 157 0.81 -4.71 10.85
N VAL A 158 1.39 -3.74 10.14
CA VAL A 158 0.60 -2.76 9.36
C VAL A 158 -0.01 -3.42 8.12
N ALA A 159 0.68 -4.35 7.48
CA ALA A 159 0.13 -5.13 6.38
C ALA A 159 -1.05 -6.00 6.83
N LEU A 160 -0.92 -6.67 8.00
CA LEU A 160 -2.00 -7.45 8.59
C LEU A 160 -3.22 -6.57 8.93
N LEU A 161 -3.00 -5.39 9.52
CA LEU A 161 -4.06 -4.43 9.80
C LEU A 161 -4.73 -3.90 8.52
N ALA A 162 -3.96 -3.63 7.46
CA ALA A 162 -4.51 -3.19 6.19
C ALA A 162 -5.40 -4.26 5.55
N GLY A 163 -4.95 -5.52 5.59
CA GLY A 163 -5.75 -6.65 5.15
C GLY A 163 -7.01 -6.85 6.01
N ALA A 164 -6.90 -6.74 7.33
CA ALA A 164 -8.03 -6.84 8.26
C ALA A 164 -9.07 -5.74 8.00
N ALA A 165 -8.63 -4.50 7.77
CA ALA A 165 -9.52 -3.38 7.48
C ALA A 165 -10.20 -3.52 6.11
N ALA A 166 -9.50 -4.02 5.10
CA ALA A 166 -10.08 -4.37 3.81
C ALA A 166 -11.14 -5.46 3.97
N GLY A 167 -10.85 -6.51 4.78
CA GLY A 167 -11.81 -7.57 5.11
C GLY A 167 -13.03 -7.06 5.86
N LEU A 168 -12.86 -6.13 6.79
CA LEU A 168 -13.98 -5.48 7.47
C LEU A 168 -14.83 -4.66 6.50
N ALA A 169 -14.19 -3.87 5.64
CA ALA A 169 -14.89 -3.08 4.62
C ALA A 169 -15.68 -3.98 3.66
N MET A 170 -15.09 -5.09 3.19
CA MET A 170 -15.76 -6.11 2.41
C MET A 170 -16.97 -6.69 3.17
N ALA A 171 -16.81 -7.09 4.42
CA ALA A 171 -17.88 -7.70 5.19
C ALA A 171 -19.07 -6.75 5.38
N VAL A 172 -18.80 -5.49 5.69
CA VAL A 172 -19.86 -4.45 5.81
C VAL A 172 -20.58 -4.27 4.48
N ASN A 173 -19.84 -4.18 3.39
CA ASN A 173 -20.39 -4.05 2.05
C ASN A 173 -21.28 -5.24 1.67
N ASP A 174 -20.76 -6.45 1.86
CA ASP A 174 -21.44 -7.67 1.48
C ASP A 174 -22.71 -7.91 2.31
N LEU A 175 -22.68 -7.60 3.60
CA LEU A 175 -23.86 -7.68 4.47
C LEU A 175 -24.96 -6.70 4.06
N ILE A 176 -24.61 -5.58 3.45
CA ILE A 176 -25.58 -4.60 2.93
C ILE A 176 -26.14 -5.04 1.59
N ILE A 177 -25.27 -5.48 0.65
CA ILE A 177 -25.65 -5.71 -0.74
C ILE A 177 -26.18 -7.12 -0.96
N TRP A 178 -25.48 -8.12 -0.41
CA TRP A 178 -25.74 -9.54 -0.73
C TRP A 178 -26.48 -10.27 0.39
N TYR A 179 -26.30 -9.87 1.63
CA TYR A 179 -26.82 -10.58 2.81
C TYR A 179 -27.72 -9.69 3.68
N ALA A 180 -28.43 -8.73 3.06
CA ALA A 180 -29.35 -7.85 3.78
C ALA A 180 -30.39 -8.68 4.55
N GLY A 181 -30.50 -8.44 5.86
CA GLY A 181 -31.43 -9.17 6.72
C GLY A 181 -30.94 -10.57 7.19
N ALA A 182 -29.69 -10.92 6.94
CA ALA A 182 -29.10 -12.16 7.45
C ALA A 182 -29.15 -12.23 8.99
N ALA A 183 -29.23 -13.46 9.53
CA ALA A 183 -29.23 -13.68 10.96
C ALA A 183 -27.97 -13.07 11.63
N PRO A 184 -28.10 -12.53 12.86
CA PRO A 184 -26.95 -11.93 13.55
C PRO A 184 -25.76 -12.88 13.72
N THR A 185 -26.01 -14.17 13.92
CA THR A 185 -24.95 -15.20 14.01
C THR A 185 -24.16 -15.31 12.71
N PHE A 186 -24.85 -15.32 11.56
CA PHE A 186 -24.20 -15.30 10.24
C PHE A 186 -23.35 -14.02 10.08
N ALA A 187 -23.92 -12.86 10.37
CA ALA A 187 -23.22 -11.58 10.22
C ALA A 187 -21.94 -11.51 11.07
N ILE A 188 -21.96 -12.04 12.29
CA ILE A 188 -20.79 -12.11 13.16
C ILE A 188 -19.75 -13.04 12.58
N VAL A 189 -20.12 -14.28 12.21
CA VAL A 189 -19.18 -15.26 11.65
C VAL A 189 -18.57 -14.73 10.36
N TYR A 190 -19.40 -14.16 9.47
CA TYR A 190 -18.96 -13.56 8.21
C TYR A 190 -17.92 -12.46 8.44
N THR A 191 -18.23 -11.51 9.31
CA THR A 191 -17.34 -10.38 9.60
C THR A 191 -16.05 -10.85 10.23
N VAL A 192 -16.10 -11.71 11.25
CA VAL A 192 -14.88 -12.22 11.89
C VAL A 192 -14.03 -13.01 10.90
N SER A 193 -14.63 -13.86 10.08
CA SER A 193 -13.92 -14.64 9.05
C SER A 193 -13.29 -13.74 8.00
N ALA A 194 -14.00 -12.70 7.53
CA ALA A 194 -13.49 -11.72 6.59
C ALA A 194 -12.31 -10.93 7.15
N VAL A 195 -12.40 -10.48 8.40
CA VAL A 195 -11.31 -9.74 9.08
C VAL A 195 -10.08 -10.62 9.28
N VAL A 196 -10.26 -11.84 9.77
CA VAL A 196 -9.15 -12.78 9.99
C VAL A 196 -8.54 -13.21 8.66
N GLY A 197 -9.36 -13.59 7.68
CA GLY A 197 -8.92 -13.92 6.33
C GLY A 197 -8.20 -12.73 5.67
N GLY A 198 -8.76 -11.53 5.79
CA GLY A 198 -8.15 -10.30 5.33
C GLY A 198 -6.76 -10.06 5.93
N ALA A 199 -6.63 -10.22 7.25
CA ALA A 199 -5.33 -10.11 7.91
C ALA A 199 -4.32 -11.13 7.37
N LEU A 200 -4.68 -12.41 7.40
CA LEU A 200 -3.75 -13.51 7.12
C LEU A 200 -3.48 -13.66 5.61
N ILE A 201 -4.53 -13.66 4.80
CA ILE A 201 -4.42 -13.87 3.36
C ILE A 201 -4.03 -12.55 2.68
N ALA A 202 -4.87 -11.53 2.74
CA ALA A 202 -4.56 -10.29 2.04
C ALA A 202 -3.34 -9.58 2.63
N GLY A 203 -3.26 -9.43 3.96
CA GLY A 203 -2.14 -8.78 4.63
C GLY A 203 -0.87 -9.62 4.60
N GLY A 204 -0.95 -10.86 5.07
CA GLY A 204 0.20 -11.77 5.20
C GLY A 204 0.82 -12.16 3.87
N LEU A 205 0.01 -12.66 2.90
CA LEU A 205 0.53 -13.06 1.59
C LEU A 205 1.05 -11.87 0.79
N SER A 206 0.37 -10.71 0.84
CA SER A 206 0.87 -9.51 0.14
C SER A 206 2.21 -9.04 0.69
N TRP A 207 2.40 -9.11 2.02
CA TRP A 207 3.69 -8.78 2.63
C TRP A 207 4.79 -9.77 2.23
N LEU A 208 4.50 -11.07 2.19
CA LEU A 208 5.43 -12.11 1.73
C LEU A 208 5.75 -11.93 0.24
N ALA A 209 4.74 -11.67 -0.59
CA ALA A 209 4.91 -11.44 -2.03
C ALA A 209 5.78 -10.19 -2.28
N MET A 210 5.53 -9.09 -1.58
CA MET A 210 6.35 -7.88 -1.66
C MET A 210 7.82 -8.19 -1.30
N ARG A 211 8.07 -8.96 -0.23
CA ARG A 211 9.43 -9.37 0.14
C ARG A 211 10.07 -10.30 -0.87
N GLY A 212 9.30 -11.25 -1.43
CA GLY A 212 9.77 -12.13 -2.50
C GLY A 212 10.20 -11.37 -3.74
N LEU A 213 9.37 -10.44 -4.22
CA LEU A 213 9.66 -9.57 -5.35
C LEU A 213 10.89 -8.68 -5.10
N ALA A 214 11.04 -8.16 -3.88
CA ALA A 214 12.19 -7.35 -3.51
C ALA A 214 13.50 -8.17 -3.48
N ARG A 215 13.46 -9.41 -2.98
CA ARG A 215 14.61 -10.32 -2.99
C ARG A 215 15.00 -10.74 -4.42
N ALA A 216 14.03 -10.90 -5.31
CA ALA A 216 14.25 -11.18 -6.73
C ALA A 216 14.78 -9.96 -7.51
N GLY A 217 14.92 -8.79 -6.89
CA GLY A 217 15.39 -7.56 -7.54
C GLY A 217 14.33 -6.81 -8.35
N ALA A 218 13.10 -7.32 -8.44
CA ALA A 218 12.02 -6.69 -9.21
C ALA A 218 11.62 -5.31 -8.67
N LEU A 219 11.90 -5.03 -7.40
CA LEU A 219 11.54 -3.80 -6.72
C LEU A 219 12.72 -2.85 -6.47
N ASP A 220 13.85 -2.98 -7.14
CA ASP A 220 15.07 -2.18 -6.89
C ASP A 220 14.85 -0.66 -7.07
N ARG A 221 13.96 -0.29 -7.96
CA ARG A 221 13.58 1.11 -8.21
C ARG A 221 12.63 1.69 -7.14
N PHE A 222 12.07 0.82 -6.28
CA PHE A 222 11.10 1.20 -5.25
C PHE A 222 11.72 1.24 -3.85
N ALA A 223 11.10 1.97 -2.93
CA ALA A 223 11.52 2.04 -1.54
C ALA A 223 11.48 0.65 -0.88
N ALA A 224 10.48 -0.18 -1.22
CA ALA A 224 10.33 -1.55 -0.73
C ALA A 224 11.54 -2.44 -1.03
N GLY A 225 12.15 -2.33 -2.23
CA GLY A 225 13.34 -3.08 -2.60
C GLY A 225 14.61 -2.56 -1.93
N ARG A 226 14.77 -1.23 -1.85
CA ARG A 226 15.96 -0.62 -1.25
C ARG A 226 16.11 -0.90 0.24
N GLU A 227 15.00 -0.94 0.99
CA GLU A 227 15.02 -1.24 2.43
C GLU A 227 15.51 -2.66 2.74
N LEU A 228 15.20 -3.65 1.91
CA LEU A 228 15.63 -5.03 2.14
C LEU A 228 17.11 -5.28 1.78
N ARG A 229 17.73 -4.40 1.01
CA ARG A 229 19.17 -4.48 0.71
C ARG A 229 20.04 -3.74 1.72
N ALA A 230 19.42 -2.90 2.54
CA ALA A 230 20.13 -2.12 3.56
C ALA A 230 20.28 -2.87 4.91
N VAL A 231 19.77 -4.10 4.99
CA VAL A 231 19.85 -5.03 6.13
C VAL A 231 20.69 -6.23 5.71
#